data_6c147abcd613a9fd14266091734f77f8
#
_entry.id   6c147abcd613a9fd14266091734f77f8
#
_cell.length_a   1.000
_cell.length_b   1.000
_cell.length_c   1.000
_cell.angle_alpha   90.00
_cell.angle_beta   90.00
_cell.angle_gamma   90.00
#
_symmetry.space_group_name_H-M   'P 1'
#
loop_
_entity.id
_entity.type
_entity.pdbx_description
1 polymer ?
#
loop_
_entity_poly.entity_id
_entity_poly.type
_entity_poly.pdbx_seq_one_letter_code
_entity_poly.pdbx_strand_id
1 'polypeptide(L)'
;MRTRLTIPAAASTLLCIDMQEEHRKDERLLAVGFDRVIANVGRLQAAARGAGMPLYHFAFVVDAEAATTRRFHPRLEDGRSAFSDKDDPLSAICPEVAPLAGEKLIVKTEASAFGSGFGDDLSAAGVEWLIVAGVWTEACVDATVKDALKRDFRVLLVKDACGSGSVAMHQTGILNLANRLYGGAVVTTEAACQLMAGDAAEGWRPQSPVPIRYEAESIGALYEAI
;
A
#
# COMPACT_ATOMS: atom_id res chain seq x y z
N MET A 1 12.92 5.27 15.94
CA MET A 1 12.47 5.39 17.34
C MET A 1 10.95 5.49 17.37
N ARG A 2 10.28 4.82 18.32
CA ARG A 2 8.83 4.98 18.52
C ARG A 2 8.55 6.36 19.11
N THR A 3 7.61 7.06 18.54
CA THR A 3 7.20 8.41 18.95
C THR A 3 5.70 8.54 18.87
N ARG A 4 5.12 9.34 19.77
CA ARG A 4 3.72 9.74 19.69
C ARG A 4 3.56 10.78 18.59
N LEU A 5 2.58 10.63 17.72
CA LEU A 5 2.27 11.53 16.61
C LEU A 5 0.77 11.74 16.45
N THR A 6 0.41 12.76 15.72
CA THR A 6 -0.93 13.05 15.23
C THR A 6 -0.86 13.36 13.74
N ILE A 7 -1.95 13.21 13.02
CA ILE A 7 -2.09 13.63 11.63
C ILE A 7 -3.31 14.54 11.46
N PRO A 8 -3.28 15.50 10.54
CA PRO A 8 -4.45 16.29 10.20
C PRO A 8 -5.39 15.46 9.29
N ALA A 9 -6.51 14.98 9.81
CA ALA A 9 -7.45 14.15 9.05
C ALA A 9 -7.90 14.83 7.74
N ALA A 10 -8.12 16.15 7.76
CA ALA A 10 -8.52 16.91 6.58
C ALA A 10 -7.46 17.02 5.47
N ALA A 11 -6.17 16.80 5.81
CA ALA A 11 -5.06 16.78 4.85
C ALA A 11 -4.47 15.37 4.68
N SER A 12 -5.28 14.34 4.92
CA SER A 12 -4.87 12.93 4.85
C SER A 12 -5.77 12.15 3.91
N THR A 13 -5.24 11.08 3.32
CA THR A 13 -6.00 10.14 2.50
C THR A 13 -5.50 8.71 2.66
N LEU A 14 -6.39 7.73 2.50
CA LEU A 14 -6.06 6.29 2.52
C LEU A 14 -5.87 5.78 1.09
N LEU A 15 -4.79 5.07 0.84
CA LEU A 15 -4.50 4.36 -0.42
C LEU A 15 -4.54 2.86 -0.17
N CYS A 16 -5.48 2.16 -0.82
CA CYS A 16 -5.62 0.70 -0.79
C CYS A 16 -5.04 0.13 -2.09
N ILE A 17 -3.85 -0.47 -2.01
CA ILE A 17 -3.07 -0.90 -3.17
C ILE A 17 -3.35 -2.37 -3.49
N ASP A 18 -3.89 -2.62 -4.69
CA ASP A 18 -3.99 -3.92 -5.37
C ASP A 18 -4.58 -5.06 -4.49
N MET A 19 -5.69 -4.78 -3.81
CA MET A 19 -6.37 -5.75 -2.96
C MET A 19 -7.21 -6.74 -3.79
N GLN A 20 -6.55 -7.46 -4.73
CA GLN A 20 -7.18 -8.28 -5.76
C GLN A 20 -7.27 -9.75 -5.38
N GLU A 21 -8.27 -10.46 -5.93
CA GLU A 21 -8.57 -11.86 -5.66
C GLU A 21 -7.42 -12.82 -6.02
N GLU A 22 -6.60 -12.49 -7.02
CA GLU A 22 -5.46 -13.31 -7.43
C GLU A 22 -4.47 -13.55 -6.29
N HIS A 23 -4.36 -12.62 -5.33
CA HIS A 23 -3.42 -12.74 -4.20
C HIS A 23 -3.86 -13.73 -3.13
N ARG A 24 -5.06 -14.33 -3.25
CA ARG A 24 -5.51 -15.44 -2.40
C ARG A 24 -5.94 -16.69 -3.17
N LYS A 25 -6.07 -16.62 -4.50
CA LYS A 25 -6.63 -17.71 -5.30
C LYS A 25 -5.70 -18.25 -6.39
N ASP A 26 -4.76 -17.43 -6.89
CA ASP A 26 -3.75 -17.88 -7.85
C ASP A 26 -2.50 -18.34 -7.11
N GLU A 27 -2.19 -19.64 -7.17
CA GLU A 27 -1.03 -20.24 -6.47
C GLU A 27 0.32 -19.57 -6.79
N ARG A 28 0.42 -18.93 -7.96
CA ARG A 28 1.62 -18.20 -8.40
C ARG A 28 1.78 -16.84 -7.74
N LEU A 29 0.67 -16.28 -7.23
CA LEU A 29 0.58 -14.88 -6.78
C LEU A 29 0.08 -14.75 -5.33
N LEU A 30 0.10 -15.83 -4.55
CA LEU A 30 -0.39 -15.82 -3.18
C LEU A 30 0.41 -14.86 -2.30
N ALA A 31 -0.30 -13.98 -1.59
CA ALA A 31 0.27 -13.20 -0.50
C ALA A 31 0.06 -13.93 0.83
N VAL A 32 1.13 -14.11 1.60
CA VAL A 32 1.08 -14.85 2.87
C VAL A 32 0.22 -14.11 3.89
N GLY A 33 -0.78 -14.81 4.44
CA GLY A 33 -1.69 -14.24 5.44
C GLY A 33 -2.62 -13.16 4.88
N PHE A 34 -2.96 -13.23 3.60
CA PHE A 34 -3.72 -12.20 2.89
C PHE A 34 -5.09 -11.92 3.50
N ASP A 35 -5.78 -12.93 4.05
CA ASP A 35 -7.07 -12.72 4.75
C ASP A 35 -6.93 -11.75 5.94
N ARG A 36 -5.80 -11.80 6.65
CA ARG A 36 -5.50 -10.83 7.71
C ARG A 36 -5.24 -9.44 7.14
N VAL A 37 -4.56 -9.34 6.02
CA VAL A 37 -4.35 -8.06 5.32
C VAL A 37 -5.69 -7.47 4.89
N ILE A 38 -6.58 -8.28 4.28
CA ILE A 38 -7.94 -7.88 3.90
C ILE A 38 -8.70 -7.35 5.13
N ALA A 39 -8.71 -8.09 6.24
CA ALA A 39 -9.39 -7.67 7.46
C ALA A 39 -8.85 -6.32 7.99
N ASN A 40 -7.54 -6.13 7.99
CA ASN A 40 -6.90 -4.90 8.43
C ASN A 40 -7.19 -3.72 7.47
N VAL A 41 -7.14 -3.94 6.15
CA VAL A 41 -7.53 -2.92 5.16
C VAL A 41 -8.99 -2.54 5.34
N GLY A 42 -9.90 -3.50 5.58
CA GLY A 42 -11.30 -3.21 5.89
C GLY A 42 -11.49 -2.33 7.12
N ARG A 43 -10.69 -2.55 8.19
CA ARG A 43 -10.68 -1.67 9.38
C ARG A 43 -10.21 -0.25 9.04
N LEU A 44 -9.16 -0.10 8.24
CA LEU A 44 -8.67 1.20 7.78
C LEU A 44 -9.72 1.93 6.94
N GLN A 45 -10.39 1.23 6.02
CA GLN A 45 -11.47 1.80 5.21
C GLN A 45 -12.63 2.29 6.09
N ALA A 46 -13.04 1.49 7.08
CA ALA A 46 -14.09 1.88 8.03
C ALA A 46 -13.69 3.13 8.83
N ALA A 47 -12.44 3.20 9.30
CA ALA A 47 -11.92 4.37 10.02
C ALA A 47 -11.85 5.62 9.13
N ALA A 48 -11.36 5.50 7.88
CA ALA A 48 -11.32 6.60 6.93
C ALA A 48 -12.72 7.13 6.61
N ARG A 49 -13.68 6.23 6.35
CA ARG A 49 -15.09 6.59 6.13
C ARG A 49 -15.70 7.30 7.33
N GLY A 50 -15.46 6.79 8.54
CA GLY A 50 -15.92 7.40 9.80
C GLY A 50 -15.35 8.80 10.03
N ALA A 51 -14.13 9.05 9.60
CA ALA A 51 -13.46 10.34 9.66
C ALA A 51 -13.81 11.30 8.49
N GLY A 52 -14.60 10.87 7.51
CA GLY A 52 -14.84 11.63 6.28
C GLY A 52 -13.57 11.83 5.44
N MET A 53 -12.57 10.98 5.63
CA MET A 53 -11.29 11.03 4.93
C MET A 53 -11.44 10.40 3.53
N PRO A 54 -10.94 11.06 2.46
CA PRO A 54 -10.91 10.44 1.14
C PRO A 54 -10.14 9.12 1.17
N LEU A 55 -10.63 8.14 0.40
CA LEU A 55 -9.91 6.89 0.20
C LEU A 55 -9.94 6.51 -1.29
N TYR A 56 -8.88 5.89 -1.74
CA TYR A 56 -8.70 5.47 -3.13
C TYR A 56 -8.33 3.99 -3.17
N HIS A 57 -8.99 3.29 -4.09
CA HIS A 57 -8.68 1.89 -4.40
C HIS A 57 -7.86 1.84 -5.67
N PHE A 58 -6.84 1.01 -5.68
CA PHE A 58 -6.04 0.75 -6.86
C PHE A 58 -6.16 -0.71 -7.24
N ALA A 59 -6.23 -0.97 -8.55
CA ALA A 59 -6.11 -2.30 -9.11
C ALA A 59 -5.06 -2.28 -10.23
N PHE A 60 -4.12 -3.21 -10.16
CA PHE A 60 -3.19 -3.44 -11.25
C PHE A 60 -3.90 -4.33 -12.27
N VAL A 61 -4.13 -3.83 -13.48
CA VAL A 61 -4.82 -4.59 -14.53
C VAL A 61 -4.11 -4.35 -15.86
N VAL A 62 -3.80 -5.43 -16.56
CA VAL A 62 -3.04 -5.39 -17.81
C VAL A 62 -3.91 -5.84 -18.98
N ASP A 63 -4.01 -4.99 -19.99
CA ASP A 63 -4.39 -5.38 -21.33
C ASP A 63 -3.10 -5.70 -22.11
N ALA A 64 -2.82 -6.97 -22.31
CA ALA A 64 -1.58 -7.41 -22.96
C ALA A 64 -1.44 -6.89 -24.40
N GLU A 65 -2.55 -6.51 -25.05
CA GLU A 65 -2.54 -6.00 -26.43
C GLU A 65 -2.48 -4.47 -26.51
N ALA A 66 -2.66 -3.77 -25.39
CA ALA A 66 -2.60 -2.32 -25.38
C ALA A 66 -1.20 -1.81 -25.78
N ALA A 67 -1.15 -0.74 -26.55
CA ALA A 67 0.11 -0.10 -26.95
C ALA A 67 0.91 0.46 -25.76
N THR A 68 0.24 0.69 -24.62
CA THR A 68 0.84 1.14 -23.36
C THR A 68 1.48 0.02 -22.55
N THR A 69 1.21 -1.25 -22.90
CA THR A 69 1.81 -2.38 -22.19
C THR A 69 3.30 -2.46 -22.47
N ARG A 70 4.08 -2.61 -21.40
CA ARG A 70 5.56 -2.66 -21.50
C ARG A 70 6.02 -3.78 -22.40
N ARG A 71 7.04 -3.51 -23.24
CA ARG A 71 7.59 -4.45 -24.21
C ARG A 71 7.95 -5.82 -23.62
N PHE A 72 8.44 -5.86 -22.40
CA PHE A 72 8.90 -7.07 -21.74
C PHE A 72 7.92 -7.56 -20.65
N HIS A 73 6.66 -7.13 -20.73
CA HIS A 73 5.63 -7.65 -19.83
C HIS A 73 5.49 -9.17 -20.06
N PRO A 74 5.53 -10.00 -19.00
CA PRO A 74 5.43 -11.44 -19.14
C PRO A 74 4.03 -11.85 -19.64
N ARG A 75 4.02 -12.75 -20.61
CA ARG A 75 2.80 -13.27 -21.24
C ARG A 75 2.73 -14.79 -21.09
N LEU A 76 1.51 -15.30 -21.05
CA LEU A 76 1.21 -16.71 -21.18
C LEU A 76 1.36 -17.16 -22.64
N GLU A 77 1.33 -18.48 -22.88
CA GLU A 77 1.43 -19.04 -24.24
C GLU A 77 0.28 -18.59 -25.16
N ASP A 78 -0.90 -18.29 -24.59
CA ASP A 78 -2.06 -17.78 -25.31
C ASP A 78 -2.02 -16.26 -25.58
N GLY A 79 -0.95 -15.58 -25.16
CA GLY A 79 -0.72 -14.15 -25.38
C GLY A 79 -1.29 -13.23 -24.30
N ARG A 80 -2.13 -13.73 -23.38
CA ARG A 80 -2.64 -12.96 -22.25
C ARG A 80 -1.53 -12.57 -21.27
N SER A 81 -1.79 -11.58 -20.44
CA SER A 81 -0.89 -11.24 -19.34
C SER A 81 -0.70 -12.43 -18.40
N ALA A 82 0.53 -12.65 -17.93
CA ALA A 82 0.82 -13.73 -16.98
C ALA A 82 0.26 -13.47 -15.57
N PHE A 83 -0.16 -12.24 -15.25
CA PHE A 83 -0.80 -11.84 -14.01
C PHE A 83 -1.68 -10.61 -14.24
N SER A 84 -2.69 -10.43 -13.41
CA SER A 84 -3.61 -9.28 -13.45
C SER A 84 -4.18 -8.99 -14.84
N ASP A 85 -4.46 -10.04 -15.61
CA ASP A 85 -5.03 -9.90 -16.96
C ASP A 85 -6.41 -9.26 -16.89
N LYS A 86 -6.74 -8.36 -17.83
CA LYS A 86 -8.01 -7.64 -17.86
C LYS A 86 -9.25 -8.55 -17.94
N ASP A 87 -9.09 -9.72 -18.55
CA ASP A 87 -10.15 -10.70 -18.78
C ASP A 87 -10.16 -11.82 -17.71
N ASP A 88 -9.22 -11.78 -16.75
CA ASP A 88 -9.20 -12.70 -15.61
C ASP A 88 -10.08 -12.18 -14.47
N PRO A 89 -11.12 -12.92 -14.04
CA PRO A 89 -11.96 -12.50 -12.92
C PRO A 89 -11.18 -12.37 -11.60
N LEU A 90 -10.02 -13.01 -11.47
CA LEU A 90 -9.15 -12.86 -10.30
C LEU A 90 -8.45 -11.50 -10.22
N SER A 91 -8.45 -10.71 -11.29
CA SER A 91 -7.98 -9.32 -11.28
C SER A 91 -8.93 -8.36 -10.55
N ALA A 92 -10.14 -8.81 -10.18
CA ALA A 92 -11.10 -8.02 -9.42
C ALA A 92 -10.63 -7.77 -7.97
N ILE A 93 -11.03 -6.62 -7.40
CA ILE A 93 -10.82 -6.33 -5.97
C ILE A 93 -11.61 -7.34 -5.12
N CYS A 94 -11.02 -7.80 -4.02
CA CYS A 94 -11.67 -8.66 -3.04
C CYS A 94 -12.97 -8.02 -2.53
N PRO A 95 -14.11 -8.73 -2.54
CA PRO A 95 -15.41 -8.15 -2.16
C PRO A 95 -15.46 -7.49 -0.80
N GLU A 96 -14.69 -8.00 0.17
CA GLU A 96 -14.66 -7.50 1.55
C GLU A 96 -14.10 -6.08 1.67
N VAL A 97 -13.29 -5.66 0.70
CA VAL A 97 -12.60 -4.36 0.66
C VAL A 97 -12.85 -3.61 -0.64
N ALA A 98 -13.86 -4.01 -1.38
CA ALA A 98 -14.25 -3.36 -2.62
C ALA A 98 -14.73 -1.91 -2.37
N PRO A 99 -14.57 -1.01 -3.36
CA PRO A 99 -15.06 0.36 -3.25
C PRO A 99 -16.57 0.40 -3.06
N LEU A 100 -17.04 1.29 -2.19
CA LEU A 100 -18.45 1.62 -2.05
C LEU A 100 -18.87 2.65 -3.11
N ALA A 101 -20.19 2.84 -3.26
CA ALA A 101 -20.73 3.84 -4.19
C ALA A 101 -20.15 5.24 -3.89
N GLY A 102 -19.57 5.86 -4.90
CA GLY A 102 -18.92 7.17 -4.81
C GLY A 102 -17.42 7.13 -4.49
N GLU A 103 -16.86 5.99 -4.12
CA GLU A 103 -15.41 5.82 -3.96
C GLU A 103 -14.73 5.55 -5.31
N LYS A 104 -13.49 6.01 -5.45
CA LYS A 104 -12.74 5.87 -6.71
C LYS A 104 -11.93 4.59 -6.74
N LEU A 105 -12.16 3.77 -7.78
CA LEU A 105 -11.24 2.71 -8.20
C LEU A 105 -10.39 3.26 -9.36
N ILE A 106 -9.08 3.23 -9.19
CA ILE A 106 -8.10 3.64 -10.19
C ILE A 106 -7.40 2.38 -10.70
N VAL A 107 -7.62 2.08 -11.97
CA VAL A 107 -6.91 1.01 -12.65
C VAL A 107 -5.56 1.54 -13.11
N LYS A 108 -4.50 0.82 -12.78
CA LYS A 108 -3.12 1.16 -13.14
C LYS A 108 -2.43 0.00 -13.85
N THR A 109 -1.45 0.32 -14.70
CA THR A 109 -0.58 -0.62 -15.39
C THR A 109 0.89 -0.47 -14.95
N GLU A 110 1.13 0.43 -13.99
CA GLU A 110 2.42 0.70 -13.37
C GLU A 110 2.41 0.22 -11.91
N ALA A 111 3.59 -0.13 -11.39
CA ALA A 111 3.70 -0.54 -9.99
C ALA A 111 3.21 0.57 -9.04
N SER A 112 3.64 1.82 -9.27
CA SER A 112 3.24 2.97 -8.46
C SER A 112 1.78 3.38 -8.72
N ALA A 113 1.09 3.81 -7.68
CA ALA A 113 -0.23 4.45 -7.75
C ALA A 113 -0.19 5.86 -8.37
N PHE A 114 0.98 6.45 -8.54
CA PHE A 114 1.17 7.83 -8.99
C PHE A 114 1.23 8.01 -10.52
N GLY A 115 0.62 7.11 -11.28
CA GLY A 115 0.39 7.32 -12.72
C GLY A 115 -0.63 8.45 -12.98
N SER A 116 -0.65 8.93 -14.22
CA SER A 116 -1.76 9.74 -14.79
C SER A 116 -2.19 10.98 -13.99
N GLY A 117 -1.26 11.70 -13.34
CA GLY A 117 -1.57 12.96 -12.65
C GLY A 117 -2.15 12.84 -11.23
N PHE A 118 -2.35 11.63 -10.72
CA PHE A 118 -2.93 11.41 -9.38
C PHE A 118 -2.23 12.19 -8.26
N GLY A 119 -0.89 12.30 -8.29
CA GLY A 119 -0.13 13.07 -7.31
C GLY A 119 -0.43 14.57 -7.36
N ASP A 120 -0.64 15.11 -8.55
CA ASP A 120 -0.98 16.52 -8.74
C ASP A 120 -2.40 16.82 -8.23
N ASP A 121 -3.34 15.90 -8.45
CA ASP A 121 -4.69 15.97 -7.91
C ASP A 121 -4.70 15.98 -6.38
N LEU A 122 -3.90 15.11 -5.74
CA LEU A 122 -3.75 15.08 -4.28
C LEU A 122 -3.16 16.38 -3.74
N SER A 123 -2.11 16.90 -4.40
CA SER A 123 -1.47 18.16 -4.01
C SER A 123 -2.44 19.34 -4.15
N ALA A 124 -3.19 19.40 -5.24
CA ALA A 124 -4.22 20.42 -5.46
C ALA A 124 -5.35 20.35 -4.43
N ALA A 125 -5.65 19.16 -3.92
CA ALA A 125 -6.63 18.95 -2.84
C ALA A 125 -6.07 19.24 -1.43
N GLY A 126 -4.81 19.67 -1.31
CA GLY A 126 -4.19 19.99 -0.03
C GLY A 126 -3.83 18.76 0.83
N VAL A 127 -3.71 17.58 0.20
CA VAL A 127 -3.27 16.36 0.90
C VAL A 127 -1.79 16.48 1.24
N GLU A 128 -1.44 16.16 2.48
CA GLU A 128 -0.06 16.09 2.96
C GLU A 128 0.33 14.68 3.42
N TRP A 129 -0.63 13.89 3.90
CA TRP A 129 -0.41 12.58 4.48
C TRP A 129 -1.11 11.47 3.68
N LEU A 130 -0.35 10.43 3.40
CA LEU A 130 -0.85 9.22 2.75
C LEU A 130 -0.77 8.05 3.72
N ILE A 131 -1.91 7.46 4.03
CA ILE A 131 -1.97 6.19 4.75
C ILE A 131 -1.93 5.10 3.68
N VAL A 132 -0.89 4.26 3.68
CA VAL A 132 -0.65 3.27 2.62
C VAL A 132 -0.77 1.86 3.16
N ALA A 133 -1.62 1.06 2.51
CA ALA A 133 -1.84 -0.35 2.79
C ALA A 133 -2.05 -1.14 1.49
N GLY A 134 -1.87 -2.45 1.54
CA GLY A 134 -2.13 -3.35 0.41
C GLY A 134 -0.94 -4.23 0.01
N VAL A 135 -0.89 -4.66 -1.24
CA VAL A 135 0.10 -5.62 -1.73
C VAL A 135 0.73 -5.19 -3.06
N TRP A 136 1.90 -5.69 -3.47
CA TRP A 136 2.87 -6.40 -2.63
C TRP A 136 3.82 -5.39 -1.98
N THR A 137 4.22 -5.66 -0.77
CA THR A 137 5.02 -4.71 0.05
C THR A 137 6.27 -4.21 -0.67
N GLU A 138 7.06 -5.10 -1.27
CA GLU A 138 8.30 -4.78 -1.98
C GLU A 138 8.10 -4.41 -3.46
N ALA A 139 6.86 -4.37 -3.94
CA ALA A 139 6.53 -4.06 -5.34
C ALA A 139 5.65 -2.80 -5.42
N CYS A 140 4.33 -2.96 -5.53
CA CYS A 140 3.43 -1.82 -5.77
C CYS A 140 3.35 -0.88 -4.56
N VAL A 141 3.41 -1.40 -3.33
CA VAL A 141 3.47 -0.57 -2.12
C VAL A 141 4.80 0.20 -2.07
N ASP A 142 5.93 -0.48 -2.29
CA ASP A 142 7.27 0.14 -2.32
C ASP A 142 7.38 1.24 -3.37
N ALA A 143 6.94 0.96 -4.60
CA ALA A 143 6.96 1.94 -5.69
C ALA A 143 6.07 3.16 -5.36
N THR A 144 4.87 2.92 -4.81
CA THR A 144 3.94 3.99 -4.41
C THR A 144 4.53 4.85 -3.30
N VAL A 145 5.10 4.25 -2.26
CA VAL A 145 5.73 5.00 -1.16
C VAL A 145 6.90 5.84 -1.64
N LYS A 146 7.77 5.29 -2.49
CA LYS A 146 8.92 6.04 -3.05
C LYS A 146 8.47 7.22 -3.91
N ASP A 147 7.45 7.04 -4.73
CA ASP A 147 6.90 8.13 -5.53
C ASP A 147 6.18 9.18 -4.68
N ALA A 148 5.52 8.77 -3.59
CA ALA A 148 4.94 9.68 -2.60
C ALA A 148 6.01 10.58 -1.97
N LEU A 149 7.11 9.96 -1.48
CA LEU A 149 8.23 10.69 -0.87
C LEU A 149 8.90 11.66 -1.87
N LYS A 150 9.05 11.26 -3.14
CA LYS A 150 9.59 12.13 -4.21
C LYS A 150 8.73 13.37 -4.46
N ARG A 151 7.44 13.30 -4.12
CA ARG A 151 6.45 14.38 -4.25
C ARG A 151 6.19 15.13 -2.93
N ASP A 152 7.07 14.95 -1.94
CA ASP A 152 7.00 15.58 -0.61
C ASP A 152 5.76 15.20 0.23
N PHE A 153 5.07 14.11 -0.10
CA PHE A 153 4.05 13.56 0.79
C PHE A 153 4.69 12.86 2.00
N ARG A 154 4.04 12.99 3.15
CA ARG A 154 4.35 12.20 4.34
C ARG A 154 3.59 10.90 4.28
N VAL A 155 4.22 9.79 4.63
CA VAL A 155 3.61 8.47 4.53
C VAL A 155 3.47 7.82 5.90
N LEU A 156 2.25 7.36 6.24
CA LEU A 156 2.01 6.35 7.25
C LEU A 156 1.96 4.99 6.55
N LEU A 157 3.00 4.20 6.70
CA LEU A 157 3.05 2.84 6.18
C LEU A 157 2.45 1.90 7.22
N VAL A 158 1.30 1.29 6.90
CA VAL A 158 0.58 0.41 7.84
C VAL A 158 1.10 -1.02 7.69
N LYS A 159 2.10 -1.38 8.51
CA LYS A 159 2.88 -2.60 8.32
C LYS A 159 2.08 -3.89 8.34
N ASP A 160 1.08 -4.00 9.18
CA ASP A 160 0.23 -5.19 9.34
C ASP A 160 -1.02 -5.20 8.42
N ALA A 161 -1.21 -4.13 7.64
CA ALA A 161 -2.16 -4.04 6.54
C ALA A 161 -1.46 -4.11 5.16
N CYS A 162 -0.17 -4.45 5.13
CA CYS A 162 0.57 -4.78 3.92
C CYS A 162 0.90 -6.28 3.91
N GLY A 163 1.12 -6.83 2.70
CA GLY A 163 1.45 -8.24 2.52
C GLY A 163 2.37 -8.49 1.33
N SER A 164 2.95 -9.69 1.27
CA SER A 164 3.82 -10.13 0.18
C SER A 164 3.81 -11.65 0.03
N GLY A 165 4.49 -12.16 -1.00
CA GLY A 165 4.59 -13.59 -1.31
C GLY A 165 5.30 -14.44 -0.24
N SER A 166 6.05 -13.82 0.67
CA SER A 166 6.62 -14.48 1.84
C SER A 166 6.76 -13.52 3.02
N VAL A 167 6.88 -14.08 4.23
CA VAL A 167 7.14 -13.29 5.45
C VAL A 167 8.43 -12.49 5.32
N ALA A 168 9.50 -13.10 4.79
CA ALA A 168 10.79 -12.43 4.62
C ALA A 168 10.71 -11.27 3.61
N MET A 169 10.06 -11.46 2.47
CA MET A 169 9.84 -10.38 1.47
C MET A 169 9.07 -9.22 2.09
N HIS A 170 7.97 -9.51 2.79
CA HIS A 170 7.20 -8.48 3.47
C HIS A 170 8.03 -7.71 4.50
N GLN A 171 8.69 -8.43 5.42
CA GLN A 171 9.46 -7.81 6.50
C GLN A 171 10.62 -6.96 5.95
N THR A 172 11.36 -7.46 4.97
CA THR A 172 12.45 -6.69 4.33
C THR A 172 11.92 -5.48 3.58
N GLY A 173 10.78 -5.59 2.88
CA GLY A 173 10.12 -4.47 2.23
C GLY A 173 9.77 -3.35 3.23
N ILE A 174 9.12 -3.69 4.35
CA ILE A 174 8.79 -2.73 5.42
C ILE A 174 10.06 -2.10 6.02
N LEU A 175 11.10 -2.88 6.35
CA LEU A 175 12.35 -2.37 6.92
C LEU A 175 13.08 -1.43 5.96
N ASN A 176 13.12 -1.76 4.67
CA ASN A 176 13.70 -0.90 3.63
C ASN A 176 12.98 0.43 3.50
N LEU A 177 11.65 0.40 3.46
CA LEU A 177 10.83 1.61 3.40
C LEU A 177 10.95 2.43 4.67
N ALA A 178 10.93 1.81 5.85
CA ALA A 178 11.09 2.48 7.14
C ALA A 178 12.32 3.40 7.16
N ASN A 179 13.44 2.96 6.58
CA ASN A 179 14.66 3.75 6.45
C ASN A 179 14.50 5.04 5.60
N ARG A 180 13.39 5.22 4.89
CA ARG A 180 13.15 6.32 3.95
C ARG A 180 11.96 7.21 4.32
N LEU A 181 11.17 6.85 5.32
CA LEU A 181 9.96 7.57 5.72
C LEU A 181 10.26 8.88 6.47
N TYR A 182 11.07 9.75 5.86
CA TYR A 182 11.38 11.06 6.42
C TYR A 182 10.10 11.91 6.50
N GLY A 183 9.76 12.36 7.72
CA GLY A 183 8.50 13.07 7.98
C GLY A 183 7.29 12.17 8.21
N GLY A 184 7.35 10.88 7.79
CA GLY A 184 6.32 9.88 7.98
C GLY A 184 6.60 8.90 9.14
N ALA A 185 5.91 7.75 9.15
CA ALA A 185 6.09 6.70 10.15
C ALA A 185 5.66 5.31 9.64
N VAL A 186 6.19 4.26 10.25
CA VAL A 186 5.59 2.92 10.23
C VAL A 186 4.63 2.82 11.40
N VAL A 187 3.41 2.34 11.15
CA VAL A 187 2.36 2.19 12.16
C VAL A 187 1.68 0.82 12.03
N THR A 188 0.95 0.42 13.08
CA THR A 188 0.01 -0.70 13.01
C THR A 188 -1.36 -0.21 12.54
N THR A 189 -2.22 -1.13 12.10
CA THR A 189 -3.62 -0.84 11.76
C THR A 189 -4.35 -0.14 12.92
N GLU A 190 -4.14 -0.60 14.15
CA GLU A 190 -4.74 0.00 15.35
C GLU A 190 -4.32 1.46 15.51
N ALA A 191 -3.01 1.75 15.44
CA ALA A 191 -2.48 3.10 15.53
C ALA A 191 -2.97 3.99 14.38
N ALA A 192 -3.03 3.46 13.15
CA ALA A 192 -3.56 4.20 12.00
C ALA A 192 -5.04 4.57 12.19
N CYS A 193 -5.88 3.65 12.71
CA CYS A 193 -7.28 3.95 13.01
C CYS A 193 -7.43 5.06 14.07
N GLN A 194 -6.62 5.04 15.14
CA GLN A 194 -6.60 6.09 16.16
C GLN A 194 -6.20 7.45 15.55
N LEU A 195 -5.15 7.47 14.73
CA LEU A 195 -4.70 8.69 14.03
C LEU A 195 -5.77 9.26 13.11
N MET A 196 -6.49 8.41 12.37
CA MET A 196 -7.61 8.85 11.51
C MET A 196 -8.79 9.40 12.31
N ALA A 197 -9.03 8.88 13.52
CA ALA A 197 -10.04 9.41 14.44
C ALA A 197 -9.65 10.75 15.09
N GLY A 198 -8.43 11.24 14.84
CA GLY A 198 -7.91 12.48 15.41
C GLY A 198 -7.16 12.29 16.74
N ASP A 199 -7.02 11.05 17.20
CA ASP A 199 -6.26 10.73 18.40
C ASP A 199 -4.76 10.68 18.12
N ALA A 200 -3.96 10.81 19.19
CA ALA A 200 -2.53 10.59 19.09
C ALA A 200 -2.19 9.11 19.28
N ALA A 201 -1.36 8.57 18.41
CA ALA A 201 -0.91 7.18 18.50
C ALA A 201 0.61 7.06 18.36
N GLU A 202 1.15 5.88 18.68
CA GLU A 202 2.55 5.59 18.50
C GLU A 202 2.85 5.13 17.06
N GLY A 203 3.95 5.65 16.50
CA GLY A 203 4.53 5.17 15.25
C GLY A 203 6.05 5.16 15.32
N TRP A 204 6.67 4.30 14.53
CA TRP A 204 8.13 4.28 14.42
C TRP A 204 8.58 5.26 13.32
N ARG A 205 9.53 6.15 13.64
CA ARG A 205 10.07 7.15 12.72
C ARG A 205 11.59 7.04 12.61
N PRO A 206 12.18 7.22 11.39
CA PRO A 206 13.62 7.33 11.25
C PRO A 206 14.13 8.64 11.88
N GLN A 207 15.16 8.54 12.72
CA GLN A 207 15.78 9.72 13.38
C GLN A 207 17.14 10.09 12.77
N SER A 208 17.63 9.26 11.85
CA SER A 208 18.91 9.44 11.17
C SER A 208 18.83 8.76 9.79
N PRO A 209 19.76 9.05 8.87
CA PRO A 209 19.86 8.29 7.63
C PRO A 209 20.15 6.82 7.88
N VAL A 210 19.32 5.93 7.29
CA VAL A 210 19.47 4.46 7.36
C VAL A 210 19.66 3.94 8.80
N PRO A 211 18.71 4.20 9.72
CA PRO A 211 18.85 3.77 11.12
C PRO A 211 18.70 2.25 11.30
N ILE A 212 18.08 1.56 10.33
CA ILE A 212 17.90 0.10 10.36
C ILE A 212 18.91 -0.53 9.41
N ARG A 213 19.80 -1.34 9.98
CA ARG A 213 20.70 -2.25 9.25
C ARG A 213 20.43 -3.65 9.75
N TYR A 214 20.13 -4.57 8.86
CA TYR A 214 19.72 -5.91 9.22
C TYR A 214 20.52 -6.97 8.46
N GLU A 215 20.70 -8.10 9.11
CA GLU A 215 21.15 -9.37 8.55
C GLU A 215 19.97 -10.33 8.54
N ALA A 216 20.08 -11.45 7.85
CA ALA A 216 19.00 -12.42 7.71
C ALA A 216 18.38 -12.84 9.06
N GLU A 217 19.22 -13.02 10.06
CA GLU A 217 18.83 -13.48 11.40
C GLU A 217 18.12 -12.41 12.22
N SER A 218 18.31 -11.12 11.88
CA SER A 218 17.76 -9.98 12.64
C SER A 218 16.46 -9.41 12.06
N ILE A 219 16.06 -9.80 10.85
CA ILE A 219 14.91 -9.23 10.14
C ILE A 219 13.64 -9.27 10.98
N GLY A 220 13.27 -10.45 11.52
CA GLY A 220 12.06 -10.62 12.30
C GLY A 220 12.02 -9.73 13.55
N ALA A 221 13.11 -9.73 14.33
CA ALA A 221 13.20 -8.92 15.55
C ALA A 221 13.12 -7.41 15.27
N LEU A 222 13.76 -6.95 14.20
CA LEU A 222 13.72 -5.54 13.80
C LEU A 222 12.34 -5.14 13.27
N TYR A 223 11.67 -6.02 12.54
CA TYR A 223 10.30 -5.79 12.08
C TYR A 223 9.31 -5.63 13.26
N GLU A 224 9.44 -6.45 14.31
CA GLU A 224 8.60 -6.31 15.51
C GLU A 224 8.90 -5.01 16.28
N ALA A 225 10.14 -4.55 16.27
CA ALA A 225 10.58 -3.36 16.99
C ALA A 225 10.08 -2.02 16.39
N ILE A 226 9.65 -2.02 15.11
CA ILE A 226 9.19 -0.80 14.41
C ILE A 226 7.68 -0.66 14.32
#